data_d096d840ed85c7d1b1d18c4503571b27
#
_entry.id   d096d840ed85c7d1b1d18c4503571b27
#
_cell.length_a   1.000
_cell.length_b   1.000
_cell.length_c   1.000
_cell.angle_alpha   90.00
_cell.angle_beta   90.00
_cell.angle_gamma   90.00
#
_symmetry.space_group_name_H-M   'P 1'
#
loop_
_entity.id
_entity.type
_entity.pdbx_description
1 polymer ?
#
loop_
_entity_poly.entity_id
_entity_poly.type
_entity_poly.pdbx_seq_one_letter_code
_entity_poly.pdbx_strand_id
1 'polypeptide(L)'
;RFEVGSREYKGNLITITTPNGVTRVTPNHKLTVKWQEEIANKYAVYIMSKRSDDGDDKYRIGIAKVSRTKEKQRTSGVLHRMFKEDADEGWIVDIFDTKSEAIFAEQKWSYQYNIPDLTFKVKNHVLTQEQHDGLWDELKDTEDGAINLLADQGRDINYPLYTKGKNPKGGRGEFTVAACNLFEQMRIPTDPGVGQKAEWHDIKLDREDY
;
A
#
# COMPACT_ATOMS: atom_id res chain seq x y z
N ARG A 1 -23.55 26.41 7.67
CA ARG A 1 -23.71 26.78 6.24
C ARG A 1 -22.72 25.90 5.49
N PHE A 2 -23.19 25.03 4.60
CA PHE A 2 -22.33 24.24 3.73
C PHE A 2 -22.14 25.00 2.42
N GLU A 3 -20.89 25.17 2.00
CA GLU A 3 -20.57 25.67 0.67
C GLU A 3 -20.37 24.44 -0.25
N VAL A 4 -21.14 24.39 -1.32
CA VAL A 4 -20.97 23.36 -2.36
C VAL A 4 -20.21 23.99 -3.51
N GLY A 5 -19.02 23.48 -3.77
CA GLY A 5 -18.19 23.84 -4.92
C GLY A 5 -18.17 22.72 -5.94
N SER A 6 -18.10 23.05 -7.21
CA SER A 6 -17.81 22.08 -8.28
C SER A 6 -16.56 22.50 -9.04
N ARG A 7 -15.79 21.52 -9.51
CA ARG A 7 -14.65 21.75 -10.40
C ARG A 7 -14.62 20.67 -11.47
N GLU A 8 -14.15 21.03 -12.64
CA GLU A 8 -13.87 20.04 -13.68
C GLU A 8 -12.71 19.14 -13.23
N TYR A 9 -12.84 17.83 -13.42
CA TYR A 9 -11.80 16.86 -13.18
C TYR A 9 -11.51 16.09 -14.48
N LYS A 10 -10.24 16.08 -14.88
CA LYS A 10 -9.73 15.30 -16.03
C LYS A 10 -8.79 14.24 -15.47
N GLY A 11 -9.18 12.99 -15.53
CA GLY A 11 -8.42 11.84 -15.03
C GLY A 11 -9.31 10.66 -14.73
N ASN A 12 -8.68 9.53 -14.40
CA ASN A 12 -9.36 8.29 -14.13
C ASN A 12 -10.16 8.37 -12.83
N LEU A 13 -11.35 7.79 -12.83
CA LEU A 13 -12.18 7.61 -11.65
C LEU A 13 -12.10 6.16 -11.18
N ILE A 14 -12.27 5.98 -9.88
CA ILE A 14 -12.40 4.65 -9.27
C ILE A 14 -13.86 4.45 -8.95
N THR A 15 -14.46 3.44 -9.56
CA THR A 15 -15.83 3.02 -9.29
C THR A 15 -15.84 2.03 -8.13
N ILE A 16 -16.60 2.34 -7.10
CA ILE A 16 -16.76 1.52 -5.90
C ILE A 16 -18.20 1.04 -5.87
N THR A 17 -18.39 -0.27 -5.95
CA THR A 17 -19.70 -0.91 -5.86
C THR A 17 -19.85 -1.58 -4.51
N THR A 18 -20.97 -1.32 -3.85
CA THR A 18 -21.41 -1.96 -2.60
C THR A 18 -22.83 -2.50 -2.78
N PRO A 19 -23.35 -3.32 -1.87
CA PRO A 19 -24.76 -3.73 -1.89
C PRO A 19 -25.76 -2.54 -1.87
N ASN A 20 -25.33 -1.39 -1.37
CA ASN A 20 -26.18 -0.20 -1.22
C ASN A 20 -26.08 0.78 -2.40
N GLY A 21 -25.22 0.51 -3.38
CA GLY A 21 -25.10 1.35 -4.57
C GLY A 21 -23.69 1.46 -5.11
N VAL A 22 -23.56 2.33 -6.11
CA VAL A 22 -22.31 2.59 -6.84
C VAL A 22 -21.90 4.03 -6.62
N THR A 23 -20.63 4.24 -6.33
CA THR A 23 -20.04 5.58 -6.21
C THR A 23 -18.77 5.67 -7.06
N ARG A 24 -18.50 6.86 -7.61
CA ARG A 24 -17.28 7.14 -8.36
C ARG A 24 -16.49 8.23 -7.64
N VAL A 25 -15.21 8.00 -7.46
CA VAL A 25 -14.33 8.92 -6.73
C VAL A 25 -13.02 9.13 -7.46
N THR A 26 -12.38 10.26 -7.22
CA THR A 26 -11.01 10.52 -7.71
C THR A 26 -10.00 9.65 -6.94
N PRO A 27 -8.83 9.31 -7.53
CA PRO A 27 -7.82 8.47 -6.88
C PRO A 27 -7.35 8.97 -5.50
N ASN A 28 -7.33 10.28 -5.31
CA ASN A 28 -6.92 10.93 -4.06
C ASN A 28 -8.04 11.06 -3.02
N HIS A 29 -9.28 10.67 -3.35
CA HIS A 29 -10.40 10.77 -2.41
C HIS A 29 -10.15 9.88 -1.18
N LYS A 30 -10.29 10.46 0.01
CA LYS A 30 -10.03 9.73 1.26
C LYS A 30 -11.28 9.01 1.74
N LEU A 31 -11.12 7.73 2.03
CA LEU A 31 -12.18 6.83 2.49
C LEU A 31 -11.78 6.18 3.81
N THR A 32 -12.74 6.04 4.71
CA THR A 32 -12.58 5.21 5.91
C THR A 32 -12.82 3.76 5.53
N VAL A 33 -11.88 2.90 5.90
CA VAL A 33 -11.92 1.46 5.58
C VAL A 33 -11.51 0.61 6.77
N LYS A 34 -11.81 -0.68 6.70
CA LYS A 34 -11.19 -1.72 7.52
C LYS A 34 -10.89 -2.94 6.67
N TRP A 35 -9.91 -3.73 7.08
CA TRP A 35 -9.65 -5.01 6.44
C TRP A 35 -10.74 -6.05 6.78
N GLN A 36 -11.05 -6.92 5.82
CA GLN A 36 -11.79 -8.16 6.06
C GLN A 36 -10.99 -9.07 7.01
N GLU A 37 -11.67 -9.99 7.70
CA GLU A 37 -10.98 -10.85 8.68
C GLU A 37 -10.00 -11.84 8.04
N GLU A 38 -10.35 -12.33 6.85
CA GLU A 38 -9.59 -13.30 6.05
C GLU A 38 -8.24 -12.79 5.61
N ILE A 39 -8.05 -11.45 5.62
CA ILE A 39 -6.79 -10.80 5.24
C ILE A 39 -5.58 -11.29 6.06
N ALA A 40 -5.82 -11.83 7.26
CA ALA A 40 -4.76 -12.30 8.14
C ALA A 40 -3.94 -13.45 7.55
N ASN A 41 -4.50 -14.18 6.58
CA ASN A 41 -3.86 -15.32 5.93
C ASN A 41 -3.25 -14.96 4.57
N LYS A 42 -3.44 -13.73 4.10
CA LYS A 42 -2.97 -13.28 2.78
C LYS A 42 -1.60 -12.61 2.84
N TYR A 43 -0.96 -12.54 1.69
CA TYR A 43 0.38 -11.97 1.51
C TYR A 43 0.31 -10.77 0.58
N ALA A 44 0.97 -9.69 0.98
CA ALA A 44 1.13 -8.50 0.15
C ALA A 44 2.49 -8.48 -0.51
N VAL A 45 2.53 -8.13 -1.79
CA VAL A 45 3.71 -7.54 -2.41
C VAL A 45 3.64 -6.03 -2.17
N TYR A 46 4.74 -5.46 -1.74
CA TYR A 46 4.82 -4.04 -1.38
C TYR A 46 6.07 -3.36 -1.96
N ILE A 47 5.98 -2.06 -2.15
CA ILE A 47 7.12 -1.18 -2.34
C ILE A 47 7.32 -0.38 -1.07
N MET A 48 8.57 -0.11 -0.72
CA MET A 48 8.96 0.84 0.32
C MET A 48 10.01 1.79 -0.22
N SER A 49 10.00 3.04 0.27
CA SER A 49 11.05 4.01 0.02
C SER A 49 11.84 4.35 1.28
N LYS A 50 13.07 4.75 1.05
CA LYS A 50 13.96 5.34 2.04
C LYS A 50 14.48 6.64 1.46
N ARG A 51 14.14 7.74 2.11
CA ARG A 51 14.63 9.07 1.71
C ARG A 51 16.11 9.19 1.95
N SER A 52 16.78 9.83 1.02
CA SER A 52 18.18 10.16 1.08
C SER A 52 18.37 11.68 1.24
N ASP A 53 19.40 12.10 1.98
CA ASP A 53 19.69 13.52 2.20
C ASP A 53 20.17 14.22 0.92
N ASP A 54 20.69 13.47 -0.05
CA ASP A 54 21.14 13.94 -1.37
C ASP A 54 20.03 13.98 -2.42
N GLY A 55 18.81 13.55 -2.07
CA GLY A 55 17.62 13.57 -2.92
C GLY A 55 17.48 12.37 -3.84
N ASP A 56 18.35 11.36 -3.73
CA ASP A 56 18.28 10.10 -4.48
C ASP A 56 17.56 9.03 -3.64
N ASP A 57 16.25 9.13 -3.58
CA ASP A 57 15.42 8.25 -2.76
C ASP A 57 15.51 6.80 -3.25
N LYS A 58 15.73 5.88 -2.32
CA LYS A 58 15.91 4.44 -2.60
C LYS A 58 14.56 3.74 -2.53
N TYR A 59 14.23 2.94 -3.55
CA TYR A 59 13.00 2.15 -3.59
C TYR A 59 13.31 0.66 -3.67
N ARG A 60 12.54 -0.15 -2.95
CA ARG A 60 12.66 -1.60 -2.99
C ARG A 60 11.30 -2.29 -3.02
N ILE A 61 11.28 -3.50 -3.58
CA ILE A 61 10.14 -4.40 -3.54
C ILE A 61 10.31 -5.47 -2.44
N GLY A 62 9.24 -6.04 -1.95
CA GLY A 62 9.27 -7.11 -0.97
C GLY A 62 7.91 -7.75 -0.70
N ILE A 63 7.91 -8.84 0.06
CA ILE A 63 6.68 -9.51 0.51
C ILE A 63 6.53 -9.48 2.03
N ALA A 64 5.28 -9.43 2.48
CA ALA A 64 4.92 -9.59 3.89
C ALA A 64 3.53 -10.20 4.02
N LYS A 65 3.23 -10.83 5.16
CA LYS A 65 1.81 -11.06 5.52
C LYS A 65 1.11 -9.71 5.63
N VAL A 66 -0.10 -9.58 5.08
CA VAL A 66 -0.87 -8.34 5.19
C VAL A 66 -1.13 -8.02 6.67
N SER A 67 -1.47 -9.02 7.45
CA SER A 67 -1.65 -8.89 8.90
C SER A 67 -0.80 -9.91 9.65
N ARG A 68 -0.24 -9.47 10.79
CA ARG A 68 0.50 -10.33 11.72
C ARG A 68 -0.17 -10.25 13.09
N THR A 69 -0.30 -11.39 13.73
CA THR A 69 -0.77 -11.46 15.12
C THR A 69 0.41 -11.77 16.03
N LYS A 70 0.68 -10.88 16.98
CA LYS A 70 1.63 -11.12 18.07
C LYS A 70 0.95 -10.71 19.38
N GLU A 71 0.94 -11.62 20.36
CA GLU A 71 0.42 -11.35 21.70
C GLU A 71 -1.00 -10.75 21.70
N LYS A 72 -1.91 -11.33 20.87
CA LYS A 72 -3.30 -10.86 20.68
C LYS A 72 -3.45 -9.50 19.97
N GLN A 73 -2.34 -8.88 19.53
CA GLN A 73 -2.37 -7.66 18.72
C GLN A 73 -2.16 -8.00 17.24
N ARG A 74 -3.03 -7.44 16.38
CA ARG A 74 -2.83 -7.49 14.92
C ARG A 74 -2.07 -6.25 14.48
N THR A 75 -1.01 -6.45 13.73
CA THR A 75 -0.21 -5.38 13.12
C THR A 75 -0.04 -5.64 11.64
N SER A 76 0.08 -4.61 10.81
CA SER A 76 0.45 -4.78 9.42
C SER A 76 1.85 -5.37 9.29
N GLY A 77 2.00 -6.38 8.43
CA GLY A 77 3.31 -6.95 8.13
C GLY A 77 4.21 -5.97 7.39
N VAL A 78 3.64 -5.15 6.51
CA VAL A 78 4.38 -4.10 5.78
C VAL A 78 4.90 -3.06 6.76
N LEU A 79 4.05 -2.53 7.66
CA LEU A 79 4.48 -1.59 8.71
C LEU A 79 5.62 -2.15 9.58
N HIS A 80 5.53 -3.43 9.93
CA HIS A 80 6.59 -4.07 10.70
C HIS A 80 7.92 -4.11 9.93
N ARG A 81 7.86 -4.33 8.60
CA ARG A 81 9.03 -4.27 7.73
C ARG A 81 9.59 -2.85 7.64
N MET A 82 8.74 -1.87 7.39
CA MET A 82 9.12 -0.46 7.36
C MET A 82 9.86 -0.05 8.65
N PHE A 83 9.30 -0.41 9.80
CA PHE A 83 9.94 -0.12 11.10
C PHE A 83 11.32 -0.78 11.23
N LYS A 84 11.45 -2.06 10.84
CA LYS A 84 12.74 -2.78 10.93
C LYS A 84 13.80 -2.21 10.00
N GLU A 85 13.41 -1.74 8.85
CA GLU A 85 14.31 -1.25 7.81
C GLU A 85 14.46 0.27 7.85
N ASP A 86 13.72 0.94 8.76
CA ASP A 86 13.67 2.40 8.88
C ASP A 86 13.23 3.07 7.57
N ALA A 87 12.28 2.45 6.88
CA ALA A 87 11.68 3.00 5.67
C ALA A 87 10.75 4.16 5.98
N ASP A 88 10.63 5.09 5.04
CA ASP A 88 9.84 6.31 5.22
C ASP A 88 8.42 6.18 4.70
N GLU A 89 8.22 5.50 3.57
CA GLU A 89 6.92 5.31 2.94
C GLU A 89 6.73 3.86 2.47
N GLY A 90 5.47 3.46 2.28
CA GLY A 90 5.15 2.11 1.83
C GLY A 90 3.82 2.01 1.13
N TRP A 91 3.80 1.24 0.04
CA TRP A 91 2.64 0.94 -0.81
C TRP A 91 2.41 -0.56 -0.85
N ILE A 92 1.18 -1.00 -0.79
CA ILE A 92 0.83 -2.37 -1.18
C ILE A 92 0.56 -2.33 -2.68
N VAL A 93 1.31 -3.13 -3.42
CA VAL A 93 1.14 -3.29 -4.87
C VAL A 93 -0.05 -4.19 -5.15
N ASP A 94 -0.04 -5.42 -4.58
CA ASP A 94 -1.13 -6.37 -4.70
C ASP A 94 -1.15 -7.37 -3.53
N ILE A 95 -2.24 -8.16 -3.43
CA ILE A 95 -2.52 -9.09 -2.34
C ILE A 95 -2.82 -10.48 -2.91
N PHE A 96 -2.13 -11.49 -2.39
CA PHE A 96 -2.16 -12.87 -2.85
C PHE A 96 -2.63 -13.81 -1.75
N ASP A 97 -3.26 -14.91 -2.15
CA ASP A 97 -3.74 -15.94 -1.23
C ASP A 97 -2.61 -16.77 -0.64
N THR A 98 -1.59 -17.04 -1.43
CA THR A 98 -0.45 -17.86 -1.02
C THR A 98 0.86 -17.08 -1.01
N LYS A 99 1.80 -17.55 -0.18
CA LYS A 99 3.16 -16.98 -0.16
C LYS A 99 3.89 -17.23 -1.48
N SER A 100 3.62 -18.37 -2.14
CA SER A 100 4.26 -18.73 -3.39
C SER A 100 3.89 -17.78 -4.52
N GLU A 101 2.60 -17.44 -4.65
CA GLU A 101 2.12 -16.45 -5.61
C GLU A 101 2.73 -15.07 -5.36
N ALA A 102 2.80 -14.62 -4.10
CA ALA A 102 3.41 -13.36 -3.74
C ALA A 102 4.91 -13.32 -4.08
N ILE A 103 5.67 -14.42 -3.83
CA ILE A 103 7.08 -14.53 -4.21
C ILE A 103 7.24 -14.47 -5.73
N PHE A 104 6.39 -15.20 -6.46
CA PHE A 104 6.44 -15.17 -7.92
C PHE A 104 6.20 -13.77 -8.48
N ALA A 105 5.20 -13.06 -7.96
CA ALA A 105 4.89 -11.69 -8.36
C ALA A 105 6.02 -10.71 -7.98
N GLU A 106 6.59 -10.81 -6.76
CA GLU A 106 7.73 -10.02 -6.31
C GLU A 106 8.92 -10.18 -7.27
N GLN A 107 9.32 -11.40 -7.59
CA GLN A 107 10.45 -11.67 -8.48
C GLN A 107 10.18 -11.17 -9.90
N LYS A 108 8.99 -11.48 -10.44
CA LYS A 108 8.58 -10.99 -11.77
C LYS A 108 8.68 -9.47 -11.85
N TRP A 109 8.10 -8.75 -10.91
CA TRP A 109 8.08 -7.29 -10.91
C TRP A 109 9.45 -6.69 -10.60
N SER A 110 10.23 -7.30 -9.71
CA SER A 110 11.60 -6.91 -9.45
C SER A 110 12.42 -6.85 -10.75
N TYR A 111 12.36 -7.90 -11.55
CA TYR A 111 13.08 -7.95 -12.83
C TYR A 111 12.47 -7.03 -13.90
N GLN A 112 11.14 -7.01 -13.99
CA GLN A 112 10.43 -6.25 -15.04
C GLN A 112 10.61 -4.74 -14.88
N TYR A 113 10.61 -4.26 -13.65
CA TYR A 113 10.66 -2.82 -13.33
C TYR A 113 11.99 -2.37 -12.72
N ASN A 114 12.98 -3.26 -12.68
CA ASN A 114 14.30 -2.97 -12.09
C ASN A 114 14.23 -2.44 -10.64
N ILE A 115 13.34 -3.01 -9.81
CA ILE A 115 13.20 -2.65 -8.42
C ILE A 115 13.86 -3.73 -7.56
N PRO A 116 14.94 -3.41 -6.79
CA PRO A 116 15.65 -4.41 -6.02
C PRO A 116 14.82 -4.94 -4.84
N ASP A 117 15.06 -6.19 -4.45
CA ASP A 117 14.59 -6.76 -3.18
C ASP A 117 15.60 -6.56 -2.02
N LEU A 118 16.68 -5.83 -2.28
CA LEU A 118 17.72 -5.49 -1.33
C LEU A 118 17.13 -4.66 -0.17
N THR A 119 17.37 -5.06 1.07
CA THR A 119 16.87 -4.34 2.25
C THR A 119 17.63 -3.04 2.50
N PHE A 120 16.98 -2.03 3.11
CA PHE A 120 17.68 -0.77 3.44
C PHE A 120 18.72 -0.89 4.55
N LYS A 121 18.68 -1.96 5.33
CA LYS A 121 19.66 -2.24 6.40
C LYS A 121 20.26 -3.62 6.20
N VAL A 122 21.54 -3.75 6.48
CA VAL A 122 22.24 -5.04 6.42
C VAL A 122 21.52 -6.08 7.27
N LYS A 123 21.34 -7.25 6.72
CA LYS A 123 20.79 -8.43 7.40
C LYS A 123 21.80 -9.55 7.44
N ASN A 124 21.81 -10.25 8.58
CA ASN A 124 22.49 -11.54 8.76
C ASN A 124 24.01 -11.55 8.54
N HIS A 125 24.70 -10.42 8.64
CA HIS A 125 26.18 -10.32 8.60
C HIS A 125 26.85 -10.97 7.36
N VAL A 126 26.09 -11.10 6.25
CA VAL A 126 26.65 -11.64 4.99
C VAL A 126 27.47 -10.58 4.27
N LEU A 127 26.98 -9.36 4.27
CA LEU A 127 27.68 -8.20 3.72
C LEU A 127 28.14 -7.27 4.85
N THR A 128 29.26 -6.58 4.66
CA THR A 128 29.60 -5.42 5.50
C THR A 128 28.66 -4.26 5.18
N GLN A 129 28.59 -3.26 6.08
CA GLN A 129 27.80 -2.05 5.82
C GLN A 129 28.27 -1.35 4.54
N GLU A 130 29.59 -1.21 4.36
CA GLU A 130 30.21 -0.60 3.17
C GLU A 130 29.82 -1.32 1.87
N GLN A 131 29.89 -2.66 1.87
CA GLN A 131 29.46 -3.45 0.70
C GLN A 131 27.96 -3.30 0.39
N HIS A 132 27.14 -3.23 1.42
CA HIS A 132 25.70 -3.05 1.27
C HIS A 132 25.36 -1.65 0.72
N ASP A 133 26.03 -0.62 1.25
CA ASP A 133 25.85 0.75 0.79
C ASP A 133 26.36 0.91 -0.65
N GLY A 134 27.51 0.30 -0.99
CA GLY A 134 28.02 0.26 -2.35
C GLY A 134 27.07 -0.41 -3.34
N LEU A 135 26.34 -1.46 -2.93
CA LEU A 135 25.28 -2.03 -3.79
C LEU A 135 24.16 -1.03 -4.07
N TRP A 136 23.73 -0.28 -3.06
CA TRP A 136 22.71 0.75 -3.26
C TRP A 136 23.19 1.88 -4.17
N ASP A 137 24.48 2.25 -4.11
CA ASP A 137 25.05 3.29 -4.96
C ASP A 137 25.16 2.85 -6.44
N GLU A 138 25.23 1.54 -6.70
CA GLU A 138 25.21 0.98 -8.07
C GLU A 138 23.79 0.85 -8.64
N LEU A 139 22.76 0.82 -7.79
CA LEU A 139 21.36 0.71 -8.22
C LEU A 139 20.83 2.08 -8.63
N LYS A 140 20.48 2.19 -9.91
CA LYS A 140 19.94 3.43 -10.51
C LYS A 140 18.46 3.27 -10.81
N ASP A 141 17.76 4.40 -10.90
CA ASP A 141 16.39 4.50 -11.42
C ASP A 141 15.36 3.63 -10.68
N THR A 142 15.60 3.33 -9.40
CA THR A 142 14.69 2.51 -8.59
C THR A 142 13.36 3.22 -8.34
N GLU A 143 13.35 4.55 -8.37
CA GLU A 143 12.15 5.38 -8.28
C GLU A 143 11.28 5.24 -9.54
N ASP A 144 11.87 5.36 -10.73
CA ASP A 144 11.15 5.20 -12.00
C ASP A 144 10.50 3.83 -12.10
N GLY A 145 11.22 2.78 -11.68
CA GLY A 145 10.67 1.44 -11.59
C GLY A 145 9.46 1.35 -10.64
N ALA A 146 9.56 1.98 -9.48
CA ALA A 146 8.47 2.01 -8.50
C ALA A 146 7.24 2.79 -9.01
N ILE A 147 7.45 3.95 -9.65
CA ILE A 147 6.39 4.75 -10.28
C ILE A 147 5.66 3.93 -11.33
N ASN A 148 6.41 3.31 -12.26
CA ASN A 148 5.84 2.53 -13.35
C ASN A 148 5.06 1.30 -12.83
N LEU A 149 5.62 0.53 -11.89
CA LEU A 149 4.90 -0.60 -11.31
C LEU A 149 3.62 -0.17 -10.60
N LEU A 150 3.68 0.88 -9.80
CA LEU A 150 2.50 1.38 -9.09
C LEU A 150 1.42 1.86 -10.06
N ALA A 151 1.81 2.60 -11.11
CA ALA A 151 0.89 3.07 -12.15
C ALA A 151 0.21 1.91 -12.88
N ASP A 152 0.97 0.89 -13.31
CA ASP A 152 0.43 -0.30 -13.99
C ASP A 152 -0.52 -1.13 -13.11
N GLN A 153 -0.39 -1.01 -11.79
CA GLN A 153 -1.31 -1.61 -10.82
C GLN A 153 -2.42 -0.65 -10.36
N GLY A 154 -2.61 0.47 -11.07
CA GLY A 154 -3.62 1.49 -10.75
C GLY A 154 -3.40 2.15 -9.38
N ARG A 155 -2.15 2.25 -8.93
CA ARG A 155 -1.70 2.94 -7.73
C ARG A 155 -1.02 4.25 -8.11
N ASP A 156 -0.74 5.08 -7.10
CA ASP A 156 -0.08 6.36 -7.32
C ASP A 156 1.02 6.55 -6.26
N ILE A 157 2.23 6.84 -6.72
CA ILE A 157 3.41 7.05 -5.87
C ILE A 157 3.20 8.19 -4.87
N ASN A 158 2.37 9.18 -5.19
CA ASN A 158 2.09 10.33 -4.32
C ASN A 158 1.16 10.00 -3.13
N TYR A 159 0.57 8.81 -3.11
CA TYR A 159 -0.36 8.38 -2.05
C TYR A 159 0.11 7.09 -1.39
N PRO A 160 1.17 7.13 -0.56
CA PRO A 160 1.60 5.96 0.20
C PRO A 160 0.49 5.49 1.14
N LEU A 161 0.33 4.16 1.25
CA LEU A 161 -0.60 3.58 2.22
C LEU A 161 -0.08 3.74 3.65
N TYR A 162 1.22 3.72 3.81
CA TYR A 162 1.92 3.87 5.08
C TYR A 162 2.98 4.96 4.99
N THR A 163 3.08 5.80 6.01
CA THR A 163 4.10 6.84 6.13
C THR A 163 4.69 6.81 7.55
N LYS A 164 5.99 6.94 7.67
CA LYS A 164 6.72 6.98 8.94
C LYS A 164 6.12 8.06 9.85
N GLY A 165 5.81 7.69 11.08
CA GLY A 165 5.20 8.61 12.06
C GLY A 165 3.71 8.91 11.89
N LYS A 166 3.06 8.48 10.79
CA LYS A 166 1.63 8.73 10.51
C LYS A 166 0.80 7.45 10.35
N ASN A 167 1.24 6.36 10.95
CA ASN A 167 0.63 5.06 10.73
C ASN A 167 -0.77 4.94 11.32
N PRO A 168 -1.71 4.31 10.59
CA PRO A 168 -3.01 3.99 11.13
C PRO A 168 -2.85 3.10 12.36
N LYS A 169 -3.50 3.49 13.46
CA LYS A 169 -3.46 2.73 14.71
C LYS A 169 -4.08 1.35 14.51
N GLY A 170 -3.24 0.33 14.53
CA GLY A 170 -3.59 -1.05 14.82
C GLY A 170 -4.40 -1.82 13.76
N GLY A 171 -4.03 -3.05 13.52
CA GLY A 171 -4.57 -3.96 12.52
C GLY A 171 -5.98 -4.52 12.79
N ARG A 172 -6.78 -3.92 13.65
CA ARG A 172 -8.21 -4.24 13.84
C ARG A 172 -9.13 -3.05 13.66
N GLY A 173 -8.57 -1.86 13.46
CA GLY A 173 -9.33 -0.62 13.45
C GLY A 173 -9.67 -0.14 12.07
N GLU A 174 -10.49 0.87 12.08
CA GLU A 174 -10.77 1.72 10.95
C GLU A 174 -9.54 2.59 10.67
N PHE A 175 -9.26 2.80 9.39
CA PHE A 175 -8.19 3.68 8.95
C PHE A 175 -8.59 4.38 7.65
N THR A 176 -7.92 5.47 7.35
CA THR A 176 -8.22 6.27 6.16
C THR A 176 -7.21 5.98 5.08
N VAL A 177 -7.70 5.74 3.85
CA VAL A 177 -6.89 5.52 2.66
C VAL A 177 -7.31 6.45 1.53
N ALA A 178 -6.40 6.77 0.61
CA ALA A 178 -6.77 7.32 -0.68
C ALA A 178 -7.42 6.21 -1.54
N ALA A 179 -8.36 6.56 -2.39
CA ALA A 179 -9.12 5.58 -3.18
C ALA A 179 -8.23 4.72 -4.09
N CYS A 180 -7.10 5.26 -4.60
CA CYS A 180 -6.11 4.48 -5.34
C CYS A 180 -5.51 3.31 -4.53
N ASN A 181 -5.57 3.36 -3.20
CA ASN A 181 -5.09 2.31 -2.29
C ASN A 181 -6.20 1.36 -1.82
N LEU A 182 -7.40 1.43 -2.37
CA LEU A 182 -8.44 0.46 -2.06
C LEU A 182 -8.08 -0.93 -2.59
N PHE A 183 -8.53 -1.95 -1.87
CA PHE A 183 -8.48 -3.36 -2.24
C PHE A 183 -9.83 -3.99 -1.98
N GLU A 184 -10.23 -4.96 -2.79
CA GLU A 184 -11.50 -5.68 -2.59
C GLU A 184 -11.55 -6.45 -1.27
N GLN A 185 -10.40 -6.66 -0.62
CA GLN A 185 -10.29 -7.22 0.73
C GLN A 185 -10.54 -6.17 1.84
N MET A 186 -10.95 -4.96 1.47
CA MET A 186 -11.38 -3.92 2.40
C MET A 186 -12.91 -3.83 2.44
N ARG A 187 -13.41 -3.25 3.53
CA ARG A 187 -14.80 -2.87 3.72
C ARG A 187 -14.90 -1.37 3.93
N ILE A 188 -15.97 -0.78 3.44
CA ILE A 188 -16.32 0.61 3.71
C ILE A 188 -17.59 0.68 4.57
N PRO A 189 -17.71 1.69 5.45
CA PRO A 189 -18.95 1.89 6.20
C PRO A 189 -20.00 2.56 5.33
N THR A 190 -21.26 2.19 5.54
CA THR A 190 -22.37 3.07 5.16
C THR A 190 -22.63 4.05 6.29
N ASP A 191 -23.07 5.26 5.92
CA ASP A 191 -23.58 6.20 6.92
C ASP A 191 -24.93 5.68 7.43
N PRO A 192 -25.02 5.26 8.71
CA PRO A 192 -26.24 4.69 9.25
C PRO A 192 -27.25 5.76 9.68
N GLY A 193 -26.94 7.05 9.49
CA GLY A 193 -27.71 8.13 10.09
C GLY A 193 -27.47 8.28 11.60
N VAL A 194 -28.10 9.28 12.18
CA VAL A 194 -27.90 9.65 13.57
C VAL A 194 -28.34 8.52 14.50
N GLY A 195 -27.42 8.06 15.34
CA GLY A 195 -27.70 7.11 16.44
C GLY A 195 -27.62 5.61 16.08
N GLN A 196 -27.30 5.25 14.87
CA GLN A 196 -27.10 3.85 14.45
C GLN A 196 -25.62 3.50 14.32
N LYS A 197 -25.26 2.21 14.42
CA LYS A 197 -23.89 1.75 14.17
C LYS A 197 -23.68 1.60 12.67
N ALA A 198 -22.52 2.04 12.18
CA ALA A 198 -22.15 1.84 10.78
C ALA A 198 -22.14 0.36 10.39
N GLU A 199 -22.82 0.05 9.31
CA GLU A 199 -22.69 -1.26 8.67
C GLU A 199 -21.49 -1.25 7.72
N TRP A 200 -20.75 -2.36 7.70
CA TRP A 200 -19.54 -2.49 6.91
C TRP A 200 -19.77 -3.44 5.74
N HIS A 201 -19.58 -2.93 4.54
CA HIS A 201 -19.85 -3.65 3.30
C HIS A 201 -18.57 -3.99 2.55
N ASP A 202 -18.56 -5.19 1.99
CA ASP A 202 -17.57 -5.59 1.01
C ASP A 202 -17.69 -4.71 -0.23
N ILE A 203 -16.57 -4.45 -0.90
CA ILE A 203 -16.50 -3.60 -2.07
C ILE A 203 -16.05 -4.39 -3.29
N LYS A 204 -16.53 -3.98 -4.46
CA LYS A 204 -15.94 -4.31 -5.76
C LYS A 204 -15.39 -3.04 -6.36
N LEU A 205 -14.24 -3.16 -6.99
CA LEU A 205 -13.51 -2.04 -7.57
C LEU A 205 -13.46 -2.19 -9.08
N ASP A 206 -13.78 -1.12 -9.77
CA ASP A 206 -13.50 -0.97 -11.19
C ASP A 206 -12.63 0.28 -11.37
N ARG A 207 -11.51 0.11 -12.03
CA ARG A 207 -10.53 1.14 -12.34
C ARG A 207 -10.58 1.33 -13.84
N GLU A 208 -11.49 2.19 -14.29
CA GLU A 208 -11.63 2.49 -15.71
C GLU A 208 -10.30 3.12 -16.20
N ASP A 209 -9.65 2.44 -17.12
CA ASP A 209 -8.58 3.00 -17.93
C ASP A 209 -9.21 3.96 -18.95
N TYR A 210 -8.76 5.21 -18.96
CA TYR A 210 -9.13 6.20 -19.98
C TYR A 210 -7.97 6.46 -20.92
#